data_8f380fc1f5e4c5fe2cdba312ceac46b4
#
_entry.id   8f380fc1f5e4c5fe2cdba312ceac46b4
#
_cell.length_a   1.000
_cell.length_b   1.000
_cell.length_c   1.000
_cell.angle_alpha   90.00
_cell.angle_beta   90.00
_cell.angle_gamma   90.00
#
_symmetry.space_group_name_H-M   'P 1'
#
loop_
_entity.id
_entity.type
_entity.pdbx_description
1 polymer ?
#
loop_
_entity_poly.entity_id
_entity_poly.type
_entity_poly.pdbx_seq_one_letter_code
_entity_poly.pdbx_strand_id
1 'polypeptide(L)'
;MLPPSIIHINSYPGVGKLTIGRRIASELGAKLLDNHSIYNVAFALTEFKSEPFYRAVRDVRSTAYRIVMNLSPDVPVILTNAHAKDSTWGNECWNEAIELARNTNRQHVVILLDCARDENARRIQSVDRDAMRKPRDPTMFRLGEVDRALIDRGADRLLRMDVTNMSANDAAASILAWLRN
;
A
#
# COMPACT_ATOMS: atom_id res chain seq x y z
N MET A 1 1.94 -8.69 22.00
CA MET A 1 2.74 -9.04 20.79
C MET A 1 1.78 -9.03 19.61
N LEU A 2 2.14 -8.44 18.48
CA LEU A 2 1.28 -8.45 17.29
C LEU A 2 1.16 -9.89 16.77
N PRO A 3 -0.05 -10.40 16.51
CA PRO A 3 -0.20 -11.71 15.85
C PRO A 3 0.40 -11.69 14.44
N PRO A 4 0.73 -12.87 13.87
CA PRO A 4 1.18 -12.97 12.47
C PRO A 4 0.27 -12.18 11.54
N SER A 5 0.80 -11.21 10.79
CA SER A 5 -0.02 -10.26 10.05
C SER A 5 0.55 -9.88 8.69
N ILE A 6 -0.35 -9.74 7.72
CA ILE A 6 -0.17 -8.92 6.51
C ILE A 6 -0.85 -7.58 6.77
N ILE A 7 -0.06 -6.53 6.95
CA ILE A 7 -0.54 -5.15 7.19
C ILE A 7 -0.64 -4.47 5.82
N HIS A 8 -1.85 -4.27 5.33
CA HIS A 8 -2.12 -3.74 4.00
C HIS A 8 -2.52 -2.25 4.10
N ILE A 9 -1.58 -1.35 3.83
CA ILE A 9 -1.82 0.09 3.81
C ILE A 9 -2.33 0.48 2.43
N ASN A 10 -3.61 0.82 2.32
CA ASN A 10 -4.25 1.27 1.09
C ASN A 10 -4.60 2.76 1.19
N SER A 11 -4.21 3.54 0.21
CA SER A 11 -4.50 4.98 0.16
C SER A 11 -4.35 5.52 -1.25
N TYR A 12 -4.87 6.72 -1.49
CA TYR A 12 -4.58 7.45 -2.72
C TYR A 12 -3.07 7.75 -2.86
N PRO A 13 -2.56 7.96 -4.10
CA PRO A 13 -1.21 8.48 -4.29
C PRO A 13 -1.01 9.80 -3.52
N GLY A 14 0.16 10.01 -2.92
CA GLY A 14 0.48 11.25 -2.21
C GLY A 14 0.15 11.28 -0.72
N VAL A 15 -0.73 10.43 -0.21
CA VAL A 15 -1.18 10.45 1.21
C VAL A 15 -0.05 10.14 2.21
N GLY A 16 1.05 9.46 1.79
CA GLY A 16 2.20 9.22 2.66
C GLY A 16 2.41 7.76 3.06
N LYS A 17 1.65 6.80 2.49
CA LYS A 17 1.68 5.37 2.87
C LYS A 17 3.08 4.73 2.93
N LEU A 18 3.98 5.05 2.00
CA LEU A 18 5.34 4.49 2.03
C LEU A 18 6.16 5.02 3.19
N THR A 19 6.09 6.33 3.47
CA THR A 19 6.81 6.97 4.57
C THR A 19 6.32 6.44 5.92
N ILE A 20 5.00 6.37 6.09
CA ILE A 20 4.36 5.81 7.29
C ILE A 20 4.69 4.32 7.40
N GLY A 21 4.56 3.56 6.31
CA GLY A 21 4.85 2.12 6.29
C GLY A 21 6.30 1.79 6.65
N ARG A 22 7.28 2.61 6.22
CA ARG A 22 8.70 2.45 6.61
C ARG A 22 8.91 2.62 8.11
N ARG A 23 8.22 3.58 8.73
CA ARG A 23 8.32 3.80 10.19
C ARG A 23 7.71 2.63 10.96
N ILE A 24 6.52 2.17 10.55
CA ILE A 24 5.87 1.01 11.14
C ILE A 24 6.76 -0.23 10.98
N ALA A 25 7.35 -0.43 9.80
CA ALA A 25 8.25 -1.55 9.53
C ALA A 25 9.47 -1.55 10.45
N SER A 26 10.09 -0.39 10.64
CA SER A 26 11.23 -0.22 11.55
C SER A 26 10.88 -0.58 13.00
N GLU A 27 9.73 -0.12 13.49
CA GLU A 27 9.27 -0.35 14.87
C GLU A 27 8.83 -1.80 15.16
N LEU A 28 8.31 -2.49 14.15
CA LEU A 28 7.81 -3.86 14.27
C LEU A 28 8.84 -4.93 13.83
N GLY A 29 9.98 -4.54 13.26
CA GLY A 29 10.87 -5.47 12.57
C GLY A 29 10.22 -6.11 11.34
N ALA A 30 9.22 -5.45 10.74
CA ALA A 30 8.43 -5.97 9.63
C ALA A 30 9.18 -5.85 8.30
N LYS A 31 8.82 -6.70 7.34
CA LYS A 31 9.23 -6.55 5.93
C LYS A 31 8.24 -5.63 5.20
N LEU A 32 8.75 -4.67 4.45
CA LEU A 32 7.94 -3.74 3.67
C LEU A 32 8.07 -4.05 2.17
N LEU A 33 6.97 -4.45 1.56
CA LEU A 33 6.83 -4.61 0.12
C LEU A 33 6.01 -3.44 -0.44
N ASP A 34 6.69 -2.39 -0.86
CA ASP A 34 6.03 -1.24 -1.49
C ASP A 34 5.58 -1.59 -2.91
N ASN A 35 4.44 -1.06 -3.31
CA ASN A 35 3.87 -1.26 -4.65
C ASN A 35 4.88 -0.99 -5.79
N HIS A 36 5.68 0.07 -5.66
CA HIS A 36 6.71 0.39 -6.66
C HIS A 36 7.83 -0.67 -6.76
N SER A 37 8.10 -1.43 -5.69
CA SER A 37 9.04 -2.56 -5.77
C SER A 37 8.58 -3.63 -6.76
N ILE A 38 7.28 -3.78 -6.96
CA ILE A 38 6.68 -4.71 -7.92
C ILE A 38 6.58 -4.05 -9.31
N TYR A 39 6.05 -2.83 -9.37
CA TYR A 39 5.70 -2.16 -10.62
C TYR A 39 6.91 -1.61 -11.40
N ASN A 40 8.02 -1.29 -10.74
CA ASN A 40 9.17 -0.66 -11.39
C ASN A 40 9.79 -1.51 -12.51
N VAL A 41 9.73 -2.82 -12.43
CA VAL A 41 10.20 -3.72 -13.51
C VAL A 41 9.32 -3.53 -14.75
N ALA A 42 8.00 -3.55 -14.57
CA ALA A 42 7.05 -3.35 -15.66
C ALA A 42 7.15 -1.94 -16.25
N PHE A 43 7.26 -0.90 -15.42
CA PHE A 43 7.45 0.49 -15.89
C PHE A 43 8.72 0.68 -16.71
N ALA A 44 9.79 -0.07 -16.39
CA ALA A 44 11.06 0.05 -17.11
C ALA A 44 11.06 -0.66 -18.47
N LEU A 45 10.27 -1.72 -18.63
CA LEU A 45 10.41 -2.66 -19.75
C LEU A 45 9.20 -2.76 -20.66
N THR A 46 8.06 -2.17 -20.27
CA THR A 46 6.80 -2.30 -21.00
C THR A 46 6.06 -0.96 -21.08
N GLU A 47 5.14 -0.86 -22.03
CA GLU A 47 4.24 0.29 -22.12
C GLU A 47 3.19 0.26 -20.99
N PHE A 48 3.00 1.39 -20.32
CA PHE A 48 2.09 1.50 -19.19
C PHE A 48 0.65 1.13 -19.55
N LYS A 49 0.03 0.27 -18.76
CA LYS A 49 -1.32 -0.27 -18.94
C LYS A 49 -1.50 -1.20 -20.16
N SER A 50 -0.42 -1.60 -20.83
CA SER A 50 -0.49 -2.64 -21.87
C SER A 50 -0.68 -4.04 -21.25
N GLU A 51 -1.08 -5.01 -22.06
CA GLU A 51 -1.13 -6.41 -21.59
C GLU A 51 0.24 -6.93 -21.11
N PRO A 52 1.37 -6.67 -21.81
CA PRO A 52 2.70 -6.99 -21.28
C PRO A 52 3.00 -6.36 -19.93
N PHE A 53 2.53 -5.12 -19.68
CA PHE A 53 2.68 -4.45 -18.38
C PHE A 53 2.00 -5.23 -17.26
N TYR A 54 0.73 -5.57 -17.45
CA TYR A 54 -0.03 -6.32 -16.42
C TYR A 54 0.54 -7.71 -16.18
N ARG A 55 1.01 -8.38 -17.24
CA ARG A 55 1.68 -9.68 -17.13
C ARG A 55 2.96 -9.57 -16.30
N ALA A 56 3.84 -8.61 -16.63
CA ALA A 56 5.08 -8.39 -15.89
C ALA A 56 4.82 -8.09 -14.41
N VAL A 57 3.79 -7.28 -14.10
CA VAL A 57 3.41 -6.99 -12.70
C VAL A 57 2.96 -8.26 -11.98
N ARG A 58 2.15 -9.13 -12.63
CA ARG A 58 1.73 -10.42 -12.06
C ARG A 58 2.91 -11.33 -11.75
N ASP A 59 3.86 -11.44 -12.66
CA ASP A 59 5.04 -12.31 -12.52
C ASP A 59 5.93 -11.84 -11.36
N VAL A 60 6.22 -10.55 -11.29
CA VAL A 60 7.01 -9.96 -10.19
C VAL A 60 6.30 -10.11 -8.85
N ARG A 61 4.98 -9.84 -8.81
CA ARG A 61 4.16 -10.00 -7.60
C ARG A 61 4.12 -11.44 -7.13
N SER A 62 3.90 -12.38 -8.03
CA SER A 62 3.91 -13.82 -7.73
C SER A 62 5.25 -14.25 -7.12
N THR A 63 6.35 -13.77 -7.69
CA THR A 63 7.69 -14.04 -7.14
C THR A 63 7.86 -13.45 -5.74
N ALA A 64 7.45 -12.19 -5.54
CA ALA A 64 7.52 -11.52 -4.23
C ALA A 64 6.66 -12.25 -3.17
N TYR A 65 5.43 -12.65 -3.53
CA TYR A 65 4.54 -13.35 -2.61
C TYR A 65 5.05 -14.74 -2.24
N ARG A 66 5.67 -15.46 -3.18
CA ARG A 66 6.33 -16.73 -2.89
C ARG A 66 7.48 -16.57 -1.88
N ILE A 67 8.22 -15.46 -1.94
CA ILE A 67 9.23 -15.14 -0.94
C ILE A 67 8.58 -14.88 0.43
N VAL A 68 7.47 -14.12 0.45
CA VAL A 68 6.71 -13.86 1.70
C VAL A 68 6.21 -15.16 2.34
N MET A 69 5.74 -16.12 1.54
CA MET A 69 5.28 -17.43 2.04
C MET A 69 6.37 -18.21 2.76
N ASN A 70 7.65 -17.97 2.45
CA ASN A 70 8.80 -18.62 3.10
C ASN A 70 9.34 -17.83 4.32
N LEU A 71 8.77 -16.66 4.65
CA LEU A 71 9.15 -15.93 5.86
C LEU A 71 8.54 -16.60 7.10
N SER A 72 9.29 -16.52 8.23
CA SER A 72 8.73 -16.91 9.53
C SER A 72 7.39 -16.22 9.77
N PRO A 73 6.36 -16.92 10.27
CA PRO A 73 5.06 -16.32 10.57
C PRO A 73 5.15 -15.12 11.51
N ASP A 74 6.13 -15.11 12.43
CA ASP A 74 6.34 -14.03 13.40
C ASP A 74 6.84 -12.72 12.79
N VAL A 75 7.31 -12.76 11.53
CA VAL A 75 7.75 -11.55 10.81
C VAL A 75 6.54 -10.91 10.12
N PRO A 76 6.04 -9.75 10.59
CA PRO A 76 4.95 -9.06 9.92
C PRO A 76 5.38 -8.58 8.54
N VAL A 77 4.44 -8.55 7.60
CA VAL A 77 4.68 -8.01 6.26
C VAL A 77 3.74 -6.84 5.99
N ILE A 78 4.31 -5.73 5.54
CA ILE A 78 3.55 -4.53 5.16
C ILE A 78 3.48 -4.45 3.64
N LEU A 79 2.27 -4.35 3.12
CA LEU A 79 1.99 -4.05 1.71
C LEU A 79 1.50 -2.61 1.59
N THR A 80 1.92 -1.87 0.54
CA THR A 80 1.40 -0.53 0.27
C THR A 80 0.79 -0.47 -1.12
N ASN A 81 -0.47 -0.07 -1.23
CA ASN A 81 -1.21 -0.05 -2.48
C ASN A 81 -2.09 1.20 -2.65
N ALA A 82 -2.69 1.35 -3.84
CA ALA A 82 -3.68 2.37 -4.17
C ALA A 82 -4.82 1.72 -4.96
N HIS A 83 -5.59 0.86 -4.31
CA HIS A 83 -6.63 0.06 -4.94
C HIS A 83 -8.02 0.62 -4.67
N ALA A 84 -8.74 0.99 -5.74
CA ALA A 84 -10.10 1.49 -5.70
C ALA A 84 -11.11 0.39 -6.04
N LYS A 85 -12.33 0.49 -5.46
CA LYS A 85 -13.41 -0.50 -5.60
C LYS A 85 -13.88 -0.72 -7.03
N ASP A 86 -13.82 0.31 -7.86
CA ASP A 86 -14.24 0.31 -9.27
C ASP A 86 -13.16 -0.21 -10.23
N SER A 87 -11.98 -0.56 -9.74
CA SER A 87 -10.87 -1.04 -10.55
C SER A 87 -10.84 -2.58 -10.60
N THR A 88 -11.07 -3.17 -11.77
CA THR A 88 -10.90 -4.62 -11.98
C THR A 88 -9.50 -5.08 -11.58
N TRP A 89 -8.47 -4.36 -12.04
CA TRP A 89 -7.08 -4.62 -11.68
C TRP A 89 -6.83 -4.46 -10.16
N GLY A 90 -7.37 -3.40 -9.56
CA GLY A 90 -7.28 -3.19 -8.12
C GLY A 90 -7.91 -4.34 -7.32
N ASN A 91 -9.05 -4.84 -7.77
CA ASN A 91 -9.72 -5.97 -7.14
C ASN A 91 -8.95 -7.29 -7.29
N GLU A 92 -8.33 -7.54 -8.46
CA GLU A 92 -7.43 -8.69 -8.67
C GLU A 92 -6.28 -8.66 -7.65
N CYS A 93 -5.53 -7.55 -7.61
CA CYS A 93 -4.40 -7.39 -6.69
C CYS A 93 -4.82 -7.50 -5.21
N TRP A 94 -6.00 -7.00 -4.87
CA TRP A 94 -6.55 -7.07 -3.52
C TRP A 94 -6.89 -8.50 -3.10
N ASN A 95 -7.51 -9.27 -3.99
CA ASN A 95 -7.83 -10.66 -3.73
C ASN A 95 -6.57 -11.49 -3.50
N GLU A 96 -5.52 -11.28 -4.29
CA GLU A 96 -4.24 -11.97 -4.09
C GLU A 96 -3.58 -11.62 -2.73
N ALA A 97 -3.75 -10.39 -2.23
CA ALA A 97 -3.26 -10.04 -0.90
C ALA A 97 -4.04 -10.75 0.21
N ILE A 98 -5.37 -10.91 0.06
CA ILE A 98 -6.20 -11.72 0.97
C ILE A 98 -5.75 -13.18 0.94
N GLU A 99 -5.53 -13.73 -0.26
CA GLU A 99 -5.07 -15.12 -0.42
C GLU A 99 -3.67 -15.31 0.19
N LEU A 100 -2.77 -14.35 0.02
CA LEU A 100 -1.46 -14.38 0.67
C LEU A 100 -1.59 -14.47 2.20
N ALA A 101 -2.47 -13.68 2.81
CA ALA A 101 -2.71 -13.72 4.24
C ALA A 101 -3.23 -15.10 4.69
N ARG A 102 -4.21 -15.66 3.96
CA ARG A 102 -4.77 -16.99 4.22
C ARG A 102 -3.73 -18.10 4.09
N ASN A 103 -2.98 -18.11 2.99
CA ASN A 103 -2.00 -19.15 2.66
C ASN A 103 -0.80 -19.13 3.63
N THR A 104 -0.58 -18.01 4.32
CA THR A 104 0.48 -17.86 5.31
C THR A 104 -0.03 -17.91 6.75
N ASN A 105 -1.31 -18.19 6.95
CA ASN A 105 -1.97 -18.17 8.26
C ASN A 105 -1.72 -16.86 9.05
N ARG A 106 -1.76 -15.72 8.33
CA ARG A 106 -1.60 -14.38 8.88
C ARG A 106 -2.93 -13.63 8.84
N GLN A 107 -3.17 -12.77 9.83
CA GLN A 107 -4.31 -11.84 9.77
C GLN A 107 -4.12 -10.86 8.62
N HIS A 108 -5.19 -10.56 7.88
CA HIS A 108 -5.23 -9.47 6.91
C HIS A 108 -5.67 -8.19 7.62
N VAL A 109 -4.71 -7.37 8.01
CA VAL A 109 -4.93 -6.10 8.72
C VAL A 109 -4.91 -4.97 7.71
N VAL A 110 -6.03 -4.29 7.51
CA VAL A 110 -6.15 -3.20 6.53
C VAL A 110 -6.10 -1.85 7.22
N ILE A 111 -5.28 -0.95 6.69
CA ILE A 111 -5.18 0.44 7.10
C ILE A 111 -5.50 1.31 5.90
N LEU A 112 -6.63 2.02 5.96
CA LEU A 112 -7.01 3.01 4.97
C LEU A 112 -6.55 4.37 5.45
N LEU A 113 -5.65 5.00 4.68
CA LEU A 113 -5.22 6.37 4.95
C LEU A 113 -5.88 7.31 3.96
N ASP A 114 -6.35 8.42 4.48
CA ASP A 114 -6.92 9.51 3.70
C ASP A 114 -6.30 10.85 4.12
N CYS A 115 -6.43 11.87 3.29
CA CYS A 115 -6.13 13.25 3.64
C CYS A 115 -6.93 14.21 2.76
N ALA A 116 -7.11 15.45 3.23
CA ALA A 116 -7.77 16.50 2.47
C ALA A 116 -7.15 16.68 1.08
N ARG A 117 -7.97 16.98 0.07
CA ARG A 117 -7.57 17.07 -1.35
C ARG A 117 -6.43 18.07 -1.58
N ASP A 118 -6.53 19.25 -0.98
CA ASP A 118 -5.52 20.29 -1.13
C ASP A 118 -4.17 19.85 -0.55
N GLU A 119 -4.18 19.23 0.61
CA GLU A 119 -2.99 18.67 1.24
C GLU A 119 -2.43 17.49 0.40
N ASN A 120 -3.28 16.66 -0.16
CA ASN A 120 -2.86 15.58 -1.06
C ASN A 120 -2.17 16.13 -2.31
N ALA A 121 -2.75 17.15 -2.96
CA ALA A 121 -2.16 17.82 -4.11
C ALA A 121 -0.80 18.44 -3.77
N ARG A 122 -0.70 19.12 -2.62
CA ARG A 122 0.56 19.67 -2.11
C ARG A 122 1.63 18.58 -1.91
N ARG A 123 1.27 17.45 -1.29
CA ARG A 123 2.18 16.32 -1.07
C ARG A 123 2.63 15.67 -2.38
N ILE A 124 1.77 15.60 -3.39
CA ILE A 124 2.11 15.07 -4.72
C ILE A 124 3.16 15.94 -5.41
N GLN A 125 3.13 17.25 -5.23
CA GLN A 125 4.08 18.18 -5.85
C GLN A 125 5.43 18.24 -5.12
N SER A 126 5.60 17.57 -3.99
CA SER A 126 6.83 17.55 -3.21
C SER A 126 8.03 17.03 -4.01
N VAL A 127 9.18 17.71 -3.84
CA VAL A 127 10.46 17.36 -4.51
C VAL A 127 10.96 15.97 -4.12
N ASP A 128 10.67 15.51 -2.90
CA ASP A 128 11.07 14.17 -2.42
C ASP A 128 10.55 13.02 -3.26
N ARG A 129 9.50 13.27 -4.07
CA ARG A 129 8.93 12.25 -4.96
C ARG A 129 9.81 11.93 -6.15
N ASP A 130 10.65 12.86 -6.61
CA ASP A 130 11.60 12.64 -7.71
C ASP A 130 12.65 11.59 -7.31
N ALA A 131 13.17 11.66 -6.09
CA ALA A 131 14.09 10.68 -5.55
C ALA A 131 13.49 9.26 -5.49
N MET A 132 12.16 9.15 -5.43
CA MET A 132 11.42 7.88 -5.42
C MET A 132 10.88 7.48 -6.79
N ARG A 133 11.23 8.18 -7.87
CA ARG A 133 10.71 7.97 -9.24
C ARG A 133 9.17 7.96 -9.31
N LYS A 134 8.51 8.80 -8.51
CA LYS A 134 7.04 8.91 -8.44
C LYS A 134 6.57 10.16 -9.20
N PRO A 135 5.52 10.05 -10.02
CA PRO A 135 4.97 11.21 -10.72
C PRO A 135 4.57 12.32 -9.74
N ARG A 136 4.80 13.59 -10.17
CA ARG A 136 4.47 14.80 -9.39
C ARG A 136 3.27 15.57 -9.94
N ASP A 137 2.71 15.13 -11.04
CA ASP A 137 1.54 15.76 -11.65
C ASP A 137 0.26 15.26 -10.96
N PRO A 138 -0.48 16.12 -10.22
CA PRO A 138 -1.71 15.74 -9.56
C PRO A 138 -2.80 15.31 -10.55
N THR A 139 -2.78 15.83 -11.79
CA THR A 139 -3.79 15.53 -12.82
C THR A 139 -3.72 14.07 -13.29
N MET A 140 -2.55 13.44 -13.19
CA MET A 140 -2.38 12.03 -13.53
C MET A 140 -3.20 11.10 -12.62
N PHE A 141 -3.58 11.54 -11.44
CA PHE A 141 -4.30 10.75 -10.46
C PHE A 141 -5.79 11.07 -10.41
N ARG A 142 -6.27 11.99 -11.25
CA ARG A 142 -7.68 12.43 -11.32
C ARG A 142 -8.26 12.76 -9.94
N LEU A 143 -7.50 13.46 -9.12
CA LEU A 143 -7.87 13.84 -7.75
C LEU A 143 -9.06 14.80 -7.65
N GLY A 144 -9.79 15.04 -8.72
CA GLY A 144 -10.89 16.01 -8.77
C GLY A 144 -12.22 15.50 -9.28
N GLU A 145 -12.29 14.37 -9.97
CA GLU A 145 -13.50 14.05 -10.75
C GLU A 145 -14.44 13.03 -10.12
N VAL A 146 -13.95 12.10 -9.29
CA VAL A 146 -14.81 11.12 -8.59
C VAL A 146 -14.14 10.70 -7.29
N ASP A 147 -14.86 10.67 -6.20
CA ASP A 147 -14.46 9.99 -4.95
C ASP A 147 -14.47 8.47 -5.18
N ARG A 148 -13.39 7.98 -5.75
CA ARG A 148 -13.21 6.54 -5.97
C ARG A 148 -12.96 5.87 -4.62
N ALA A 149 -13.99 5.22 -4.08
CA ALA A 149 -13.86 4.53 -2.81
C ALA A 149 -12.72 3.50 -2.83
N LEU A 150 -11.86 3.55 -1.83
CA LEU A 150 -10.80 2.56 -1.64
C LEU A 150 -11.38 1.21 -1.24
N ILE A 151 -10.71 0.12 -1.66
CA ILE A 151 -11.11 -1.23 -1.25
C ILE A 151 -10.82 -1.41 0.24
N ASP A 152 -11.77 -2.00 0.96
CA ASP A 152 -11.75 -2.20 2.42
C ASP A 152 -12.30 -3.55 2.87
N ARG A 153 -12.66 -4.42 1.93
CA ARG A 153 -13.30 -5.72 2.19
C ARG A 153 -12.31 -6.82 2.58
N GLY A 154 -12.79 -7.84 3.27
CA GLY A 154 -12.05 -9.05 3.58
C GLY A 154 -10.90 -8.82 4.58
N ALA A 155 -10.98 -7.76 5.39
CA ALA A 155 -10.05 -7.49 6.47
C ALA A 155 -10.51 -8.20 7.76
N ASP A 156 -9.57 -8.83 8.45
CA ASP A 156 -9.80 -9.32 9.82
C ASP A 156 -9.83 -8.15 10.81
N ARG A 157 -9.02 -7.11 10.53
CA ARG A 157 -9.02 -5.84 11.27
C ARG A 157 -8.91 -4.68 10.29
N LEU A 158 -9.67 -3.61 10.54
CA LEU A 158 -9.72 -2.42 9.68
C LEU A 158 -9.55 -1.14 10.50
N LEU A 159 -8.57 -0.32 10.12
CA LEU A 159 -8.40 1.04 10.59
C LEU A 159 -8.64 2.04 9.45
N ARG A 160 -9.40 3.10 9.71
CA ARG A 160 -9.52 4.27 8.83
C ARG A 160 -8.94 5.47 9.54
N MET A 161 -8.04 6.20 8.89
CA MET A 161 -7.35 7.32 9.52
C MET A 161 -7.18 8.47 8.53
N ASP A 162 -7.63 9.65 8.91
CA ASP A 162 -7.30 10.91 8.25
C ASP A 162 -5.93 11.39 8.77
N VAL A 163 -5.01 11.59 7.83
CA VAL A 163 -3.65 12.05 8.13
C VAL A 163 -3.36 13.45 7.60
N THR A 164 -4.40 14.24 7.34
CA THR A 164 -4.29 15.61 6.79
C THR A 164 -3.32 16.46 7.61
N ASN A 165 -3.54 16.51 8.91
CA ASN A 165 -2.78 17.37 9.84
C ASN A 165 -1.76 16.57 10.67
N MET A 166 -1.39 15.38 10.23
CA MET A 166 -0.46 14.51 10.95
C MET A 166 0.91 14.47 10.29
N SER A 167 1.97 14.49 11.10
CA SER A 167 3.27 14.07 10.62
C SER A 167 3.29 12.55 10.37
N ALA A 168 4.23 12.08 9.55
CA ALA A 168 4.37 10.63 9.33
C ALA A 168 4.75 9.88 10.61
N ASN A 169 5.41 10.55 11.57
CA ASN A 169 5.73 9.99 12.89
C ASN A 169 4.47 9.79 13.72
N ASP A 170 3.63 10.82 13.82
CA ASP A 170 2.41 10.77 14.64
C ASP A 170 1.41 9.75 14.07
N ALA A 171 1.27 9.71 12.73
CA ALA A 171 0.44 8.72 12.07
C ALA A 171 0.95 7.29 12.33
N ALA A 172 2.26 7.05 12.22
CA ALA A 172 2.84 5.75 12.51
C ALA A 172 2.66 5.36 13.98
N ALA A 173 2.89 6.29 14.92
CA ALA A 173 2.69 6.05 16.35
C ALA A 173 1.25 5.67 16.69
N SER A 174 0.28 6.39 16.12
CA SER A 174 -1.16 6.10 16.29
C SER A 174 -1.54 4.72 15.73
N ILE A 175 -1.03 4.37 14.55
CA ILE A 175 -1.25 3.05 13.94
C ILE A 175 -0.63 1.95 14.80
N LEU A 176 0.60 2.13 15.29
CA LEU A 176 1.28 1.17 16.14
C LEU A 176 0.54 0.95 17.46
N ALA A 177 0.02 2.01 18.07
CA ALA A 177 -0.83 1.90 19.26
C ALA A 177 -2.08 1.06 18.98
N TRP A 178 -2.77 1.32 17.86
CA TRP A 178 -3.94 0.55 17.45
C TRP A 178 -3.62 -0.91 17.11
N LEU A 179 -2.48 -1.20 16.48
CA LEU A 179 -2.07 -2.57 16.14
C LEU A 179 -1.80 -3.42 17.39
N ARG A 180 -1.37 -2.80 18.50
CA ARG A 180 -1.03 -3.49 19.76
C ARG A 180 -2.24 -3.78 20.65
N ASN A 181 -3.37 -3.13 20.36
CA ASN A 181 -4.67 -3.36 21.03
C ASN A 181 -5.49 -4.43 20.29
#